data_48c24bbf2db95cffd25663f18188ff02
#
_entry.id   48c24bbf2db95cffd25663f18188ff02
#
_cell.length_a   1.000
_cell.length_b   1.000
_cell.length_c   1.000
_cell.angle_alpha   90.00
_cell.angle_beta   90.00
_cell.angle_gamma   90.00
#
_symmetry.space_group_name_H-M   'P 1'
#
loop_
_entity.id
_entity.type
_entity.pdbx_description
1 polymer ?
#
loop_
_entity_poly.entity_id
_entity_poly.type
_entity_poly.pdbx_seq_one_letter_code
_entity_poly.pdbx_strand_id
1 'polypeptide(L)'
;MPGRGDSYEKYLETLDHWANAGWLVGATDWRGQAGSGRLGADKVTGHIDDFSIWVDDLAALWQDWKGSRPGPHILAGHSMGGHLALRAVTEKAVVPDALVLSAPMLGFHGVLPRAAMHRVAALMARIGDRRRPAWKWSEKPGEVPAGRDLLLTHDKGRYADELWWREHRPELVMGPGSWGWVERAYASIEAIFAPGRLEAVTVPVCVVASKADRLVQYRAIAEAARRLPNAELLNFGTEARHEILREEDSVRDRALAFIDGFLDRVASQGTGQGH
;
A
#
# COMPACT_ATOMS: atom_id res chain seq x y z
N MET A 1 3.27 2.47 -5.77
CA MET A 1 3.57 2.97 -4.40
C MET A 1 3.68 1.78 -3.45
N PRO A 2 4.83 1.54 -2.77
CA PRO A 2 5.06 0.39 -1.90
C PRO A 2 4.32 0.49 -0.56
N GLY A 3 4.29 -0.64 0.17
CA GLY A 3 3.73 -0.76 1.51
C GLY A 3 4.62 -0.19 2.61
N ARG A 4 4.23 -0.43 3.86
CA ARG A 4 5.05 -0.07 5.02
C ARG A 4 6.23 -1.04 5.17
N GLY A 5 7.44 -0.50 5.25
CA GLY A 5 8.65 -1.32 5.35
C GLY A 5 9.01 -2.07 4.09
N ASP A 6 8.35 -1.72 3.00
CA ASP A 6 8.67 -2.13 1.65
C ASP A 6 9.53 -1.09 0.94
N SER A 7 10.11 -1.51 -0.18
CA SER A 7 10.75 -0.65 -1.16
C SER A 7 10.26 -1.02 -2.56
N TYR A 8 10.45 -0.15 -3.53
CA TYR A 8 10.00 -0.41 -4.90
C TYR A 8 10.79 -1.58 -5.54
N GLU A 9 12.02 -1.85 -5.10
CA GLU A 9 12.84 -2.96 -5.58
C GLU A 9 12.13 -4.32 -5.45
N LYS A 10 11.28 -4.51 -4.46
CA LYS A 10 10.48 -5.72 -4.31
C LYS A 10 9.49 -5.95 -5.46
N TYR A 11 9.16 -4.92 -6.21
CA TYR A 11 8.13 -4.94 -7.25
C TYR A 11 8.69 -4.81 -8.66
N LEU A 12 10.00 -4.94 -8.87
CA LEU A 12 10.65 -4.79 -10.17
C LEU A 12 10.04 -5.71 -11.22
N GLU A 13 9.73 -6.96 -10.87
CA GLU A 13 9.06 -7.92 -11.76
C GLU A 13 7.68 -7.42 -12.22
N THR A 14 6.91 -6.81 -11.33
CA THR A 14 5.60 -6.24 -11.67
C THR A 14 5.73 -4.94 -12.47
N LEU A 15 6.71 -4.10 -12.15
CA LEU A 15 7.00 -2.88 -12.91
C LEU A 15 7.45 -3.21 -14.33
N ASP A 16 8.30 -4.23 -14.50
CA ASP A 16 8.75 -4.73 -15.80
C ASP A 16 7.59 -5.31 -16.63
N HIS A 17 6.69 -6.07 -15.99
CA HIS A 17 5.47 -6.57 -16.63
C HIS A 17 4.66 -5.43 -17.29
N TRP A 18 4.37 -4.36 -16.55
CA TRP A 18 3.62 -3.23 -17.10
C TRP A 18 4.44 -2.41 -18.10
N ALA A 19 5.75 -2.27 -17.90
CA ALA A 19 6.61 -1.61 -18.89
C ALA A 19 6.63 -2.37 -20.23
N ASN A 20 6.71 -3.70 -20.19
CA ASN A 20 6.62 -4.56 -21.38
C ASN A 20 5.24 -4.54 -22.04
N ALA A 21 4.18 -4.26 -21.29
CA ALA A 21 2.83 -4.01 -21.80
C ALA A 21 2.67 -2.61 -22.44
N GLY A 22 3.72 -1.79 -22.45
CA GLY A 22 3.74 -0.47 -23.08
C GLY A 22 3.41 0.71 -22.16
N TRP A 23 3.27 0.47 -20.85
CA TRP A 23 3.08 1.54 -19.88
C TRP A 23 4.41 2.23 -19.54
N LEU A 24 4.38 3.56 -19.43
CA LEU A 24 5.47 4.26 -18.76
C LEU A 24 5.29 4.11 -17.25
N VAL A 25 6.23 3.46 -16.59
CA VAL A 25 6.12 3.08 -15.18
C VAL A 25 7.10 3.87 -14.33
N GLY A 26 6.63 4.45 -13.22
CA GLY A 26 7.43 5.09 -12.20
C GLY A 26 7.12 4.53 -10.82
N ALA A 27 8.15 4.36 -9.99
CA ALA A 27 8.01 3.94 -8.62
C ALA A 27 8.87 4.80 -7.69
N THR A 28 8.44 4.97 -6.45
CA THR A 28 9.16 5.75 -5.45
C THR A 28 8.87 5.22 -4.05
N ASP A 29 9.83 5.42 -3.15
CA ASP A 29 9.67 5.11 -1.74
C ASP A 29 9.11 6.29 -0.97
N TRP A 30 8.33 5.98 0.04
CA TRP A 30 7.78 7.00 0.94
C TRP A 30 8.86 7.68 1.77
N ARG A 31 8.69 8.96 2.04
CA ARG A 31 9.51 9.71 3.01
C ARG A 31 9.66 8.93 4.31
N GLY A 32 10.89 8.75 4.78
CA GLY A 32 11.20 8.02 6.00
C GLY A 32 11.19 6.50 5.87
N GLN A 33 11.12 5.96 4.64
CA GLN A 33 11.21 4.53 4.36
C GLN A 33 12.26 4.22 3.29
N ALA A 34 12.72 2.98 3.27
CA ALA A 34 13.73 2.47 2.33
C ALA A 34 14.90 3.46 2.15
N GLY A 35 15.25 3.81 0.92
CA GLY A 35 16.29 4.79 0.59
C GLY A 35 15.95 6.24 0.97
N SER A 36 14.71 6.55 1.33
CA SER A 36 14.26 7.91 1.70
C SER A 36 14.47 8.25 3.19
N GLY A 37 15.33 7.52 3.89
CA GLY A 37 15.75 7.81 5.26
C GLY A 37 14.80 7.28 6.34
N ARG A 38 14.92 7.84 7.56
CA ARG A 38 14.11 7.47 8.74
C ARG A 38 13.71 8.72 9.51
N LEU A 39 12.52 8.69 10.09
CA LEU A 39 11.93 9.80 10.89
C LEU A 39 11.67 9.40 12.34
N GLY A 40 11.99 8.15 12.72
CA GLY A 40 11.83 7.64 14.09
C GLY A 40 12.85 8.21 15.08
N ALA A 41 12.79 7.74 16.33
CA ALA A 41 13.76 8.09 17.36
C ALA A 41 15.13 7.42 17.15
N ASP A 42 15.18 6.40 16.30
CA ASP A 42 16.37 5.64 15.93
C ASP A 42 16.44 5.43 14.41
N LYS A 43 17.49 4.72 13.96
CA LYS A 43 17.76 4.49 12.54
C LYS A 43 16.84 3.45 11.87
N VAL A 44 15.94 2.81 12.60
CA VAL A 44 15.16 1.67 12.09
C VAL A 44 13.66 1.81 12.31
N THR A 45 13.22 2.50 13.37
CA THR A 45 11.80 2.68 13.68
C THR A 45 11.10 3.54 12.63
N GLY A 46 10.09 2.96 11.99
CA GLY A 46 9.25 3.70 11.04
C GLY A 46 8.35 4.70 11.77
N HIS A 47 8.39 5.96 11.35
CA HIS A 47 7.60 7.03 11.94
C HIS A 47 7.18 8.05 10.88
N ILE A 48 6.06 8.70 11.14
CA ILE A 48 5.61 9.95 10.52
C ILE A 48 4.75 10.69 11.53
N ASP A 49 4.81 11.99 11.56
CA ASP A 49 4.01 12.81 12.48
C ASP A 49 2.55 12.86 12.09
N ASP A 50 2.26 12.90 10.79
CA ASP A 50 0.91 12.78 10.24
C ASP A 50 0.95 12.11 8.84
N PHE A 51 -0.07 11.32 8.52
CA PHE A 51 -0.19 10.70 7.19
C PHE A 51 -0.53 11.70 6.09
N SER A 52 -1.03 12.90 6.43
CA SER A 52 -1.22 13.98 5.47
C SER A 52 0.10 14.39 4.80
N ILE A 53 1.23 14.30 5.51
CA ILE A 53 2.55 14.61 4.94
C ILE A 53 2.84 13.70 3.74
N TRP A 54 2.51 12.40 3.82
CA TRP A 54 2.66 11.49 2.69
C TRP A 54 1.64 11.74 1.58
N VAL A 55 0.43 12.20 1.93
CA VAL A 55 -0.57 12.61 0.93
C VAL A 55 -0.08 13.84 0.16
N ASP A 56 0.50 14.82 0.86
CA ASP A 56 1.07 16.02 0.25
C ASP A 56 2.27 15.68 -0.65
N ASP A 57 3.17 14.79 -0.18
CA ASP A 57 4.28 14.29 -0.99
C ASP A 57 3.78 13.61 -2.27
N LEU A 58 2.76 12.76 -2.15
CA LEU A 58 2.16 12.08 -3.30
C LEU A 58 1.50 13.08 -4.25
N ALA A 59 0.82 14.10 -3.73
CA ALA A 59 0.19 15.12 -4.55
C ALA A 59 1.23 15.91 -5.37
N ALA A 60 2.36 16.27 -4.75
CA ALA A 60 3.45 16.95 -5.43
C ALA A 60 4.07 16.09 -6.54
N LEU A 61 4.40 14.83 -6.22
CA LEU A 61 4.92 13.85 -7.20
C LEU A 61 3.92 13.60 -8.33
N TRP A 62 2.64 13.54 -8.03
CA TRP A 62 1.58 13.32 -9.00
C TRP A 62 1.44 14.49 -9.98
N GLN A 63 1.51 15.73 -9.52
CA GLN A 63 1.46 16.91 -10.38
C GLN A 63 2.64 16.93 -11.35
N ASP A 64 3.83 16.63 -10.88
CA ASP A 64 5.05 16.55 -11.69
C ASP A 64 4.95 15.44 -12.75
N TRP A 65 4.48 14.26 -12.33
CA TRP A 65 4.26 13.13 -13.22
C TRP A 65 3.23 13.43 -14.31
N LYS A 66 2.07 13.94 -13.91
CA LYS A 66 0.98 14.28 -14.83
C LYS A 66 1.35 15.42 -15.79
N GLY A 67 2.06 16.43 -15.30
CA GLY A 67 2.49 17.58 -16.11
C GLY A 67 3.52 17.23 -17.16
N SER A 68 4.28 16.16 -16.98
CA SER A 68 5.38 15.77 -17.87
C SER A 68 5.08 14.59 -18.80
N ARG A 69 3.89 13.99 -18.71
CA ARG A 69 3.54 12.75 -19.43
C ARG A 69 2.12 12.81 -20.00
N PRO A 70 1.87 12.21 -21.17
CA PRO A 70 0.50 12.03 -21.65
C PRO A 70 -0.23 10.96 -20.82
N GLY A 71 -1.57 11.11 -20.66
CA GLY A 71 -2.43 10.10 -20.01
C GLY A 71 -2.76 8.93 -20.92
N PRO A 72 -3.51 7.92 -20.40
CA PRO A 72 -4.12 7.93 -19.07
C PRO A 72 -3.10 7.75 -17.94
N HIS A 73 -3.35 8.40 -16.79
CA HIS A 73 -2.49 8.34 -15.62
C HIS A 73 -3.10 7.43 -14.55
N ILE A 74 -2.40 6.35 -14.24
CA ILE A 74 -2.83 5.34 -13.29
C ILE A 74 -2.03 5.48 -11.99
N LEU A 75 -2.72 5.45 -10.85
CA LEU A 75 -2.08 5.37 -9.55
C LEU A 75 -2.24 3.97 -8.99
N ALA A 76 -1.13 3.29 -8.72
CA ALA A 76 -1.13 1.95 -8.13
C ALA A 76 -0.46 1.94 -6.75
N GLY A 77 -1.02 1.18 -5.79
CA GLY A 77 -0.45 1.07 -4.46
C GLY A 77 -0.72 -0.27 -3.78
N HIS A 78 0.29 -0.74 -3.06
CA HIS A 78 0.21 -1.95 -2.23
C HIS A 78 0.13 -1.57 -0.75
N SER A 79 -0.70 -2.26 0.02
CA SER A 79 -0.77 -2.15 1.48
C SER A 79 -0.91 -0.69 1.97
N MET A 80 0.07 -0.16 2.72
CA MET A 80 0.07 1.25 3.12
C MET A 80 0.11 2.19 1.91
N GLY A 81 0.81 1.83 0.83
CA GLY A 81 0.79 2.62 -0.42
C GLY A 81 -0.60 2.68 -1.04
N GLY A 82 -1.34 1.57 -1.03
CA GLY A 82 -2.74 1.53 -1.46
C GLY A 82 -3.67 2.34 -0.55
N HIS A 83 -3.43 2.33 0.75
CA HIS A 83 -4.13 3.19 1.72
C HIS A 83 -3.92 4.67 1.41
N LEU A 84 -2.66 5.10 1.25
CA LEU A 84 -2.31 6.50 0.99
C LEU A 84 -2.83 6.98 -0.37
N ALA A 85 -2.75 6.12 -1.39
CA ALA A 85 -3.31 6.39 -2.71
C ALA A 85 -4.83 6.61 -2.64
N LEU A 86 -5.56 5.72 -1.96
CA LEU A 86 -7.01 5.88 -1.78
C LEU A 86 -7.34 7.13 -0.95
N ARG A 87 -6.58 7.41 0.11
CA ARG A 87 -6.76 8.62 0.93
C ARG A 87 -6.58 9.87 0.09
N ALA A 88 -5.50 9.96 -0.69
CA ALA A 88 -5.24 11.10 -1.57
C ALA A 88 -6.37 11.33 -2.59
N VAL A 89 -6.97 10.25 -3.12
CA VAL A 89 -8.13 10.34 -4.01
C VAL A 89 -9.39 10.78 -3.26
N THR A 90 -9.67 10.23 -2.06
CA THR A 90 -10.84 10.64 -1.25
C THR A 90 -10.75 12.09 -0.78
N GLU A 91 -9.54 12.62 -0.59
CA GLU A 91 -9.28 14.01 -0.24
C GLU A 91 -9.17 14.93 -1.48
N LYS A 92 -9.25 14.36 -2.68
CA LYS A 92 -9.07 15.06 -3.98
C LYS A 92 -7.69 15.71 -4.13
N ALA A 93 -6.69 15.25 -3.37
CA ALA A 93 -5.30 15.69 -3.49
C ALA A 93 -4.67 15.19 -4.79
N VAL A 94 -5.11 14.02 -5.28
CA VAL A 94 -4.78 13.49 -6.61
C VAL A 94 -6.06 13.01 -7.32
N VAL A 95 -6.07 13.14 -8.64
CA VAL A 95 -7.17 12.69 -9.50
C VAL A 95 -6.56 11.88 -10.66
N PRO A 96 -6.34 10.56 -10.47
CA PRO A 96 -5.91 9.67 -11.53
C PRO A 96 -7.07 9.29 -12.46
N ASP A 97 -6.76 8.79 -13.65
CA ASP A 97 -7.75 8.21 -14.55
C ASP A 97 -8.24 6.84 -14.05
N ALA A 98 -7.40 6.13 -13.28
CA ALA A 98 -7.79 4.95 -12.52
C ALA A 98 -6.88 4.71 -11.31
N LEU A 99 -7.39 3.95 -10.33
CA LEU A 99 -6.69 3.57 -9.11
C LEU A 99 -6.60 2.04 -8.99
N VAL A 100 -5.40 1.51 -8.76
CA VAL A 100 -5.15 0.08 -8.53
C VAL A 100 -4.68 -0.14 -7.09
N LEU A 101 -5.39 -0.97 -6.34
CA LEU A 101 -5.14 -1.23 -4.93
C LEU A 101 -4.87 -2.72 -4.71
N SER A 102 -3.65 -3.06 -4.32
CA SER A 102 -3.27 -4.42 -3.90
C SER A 102 -3.22 -4.50 -2.37
N ALA A 103 -4.08 -5.33 -1.78
CA ALA A 103 -4.18 -5.55 -0.33
C ALA A 103 -4.10 -4.24 0.49
N PRO A 104 -4.90 -3.19 0.19
CA PRO A 104 -4.73 -1.88 0.81
C PRO A 104 -4.96 -1.93 2.33
N MET A 105 -4.14 -1.21 3.09
CA MET A 105 -4.18 -1.13 4.56
C MET A 105 -5.40 -0.33 5.03
N LEU A 106 -6.59 -0.91 4.96
CA LEU A 106 -7.85 -0.27 5.34
C LEU A 106 -8.39 -0.72 6.70
N GLY A 107 -7.68 -1.61 7.38
CA GLY A 107 -7.98 -2.07 8.73
C GLY A 107 -6.93 -3.07 9.20
N PHE A 108 -6.75 -3.15 10.50
CA PHE A 108 -5.83 -4.11 11.13
C PHE A 108 -6.62 -5.21 11.84
N HIS A 109 -6.02 -6.40 11.89
CA HIS A 109 -6.53 -7.45 12.78
C HIS A 109 -6.34 -7.02 14.24
N GLY A 110 -7.36 -7.23 15.05
CA GLY A 110 -7.32 -6.87 16.46
C GLY A 110 -8.45 -7.54 17.23
N VAL A 111 -8.26 -7.69 18.54
CA VAL A 111 -9.24 -8.27 19.47
C VAL A 111 -10.33 -7.28 19.88
N LEU A 112 -10.10 -6.00 19.68
CA LEU A 112 -11.03 -4.92 20.03
C LEU A 112 -11.55 -4.21 18.77
N PRO A 113 -12.72 -3.54 18.85
CA PRO A 113 -13.19 -2.67 17.77
C PRO A 113 -12.17 -1.57 17.42
N ARG A 114 -12.13 -1.16 16.14
CA ARG A 114 -11.19 -0.16 15.60
C ARG A 114 -11.08 1.11 16.48
N ALA A 115 -12.21 1.68 16.88
CA ALA A 115 -12.23 2.88 17.71
C ALA A 115 -11.58 2.67 19.10
N ALA A 116 -11.71 1.48 19.69
CA ALA A 116 -11.06 1.16 20.95
C ALA A 116 -9.55 0.99 20.76
N MET A 117 -9.12 0.32 19.69
CA MET A 117 -7.70 0.19 19.34
C MET A 117 -7.07 1.55 19.04
N HIS A 118 -7.78 2.45 18.36
CA HIS A 118 -7.31 3.82 18.13
C HIS A 118 -7.11 4.57 19.46
N ARG A 119 -8.05 4.47 20.41
CA ARG A 119 -7.91 5.09 21.74
C ARG A 119 -6.69 4.56 22.51
N VAL A 120 -6.45 3.26 22.44
CA VAL A 120 -5.24 2.64 23.03
C VAL A 120 -3.98 3.21 22.38
N ALA A 121 -3.92 3.25 21.04
CA ALA A 121 -2.78 3.81 20.30
C ALA A 121 -2.56 5.29 20.64
N ALA A 122 -3.64 6.08 20.74
CA ALA A 122 -3.58 7.49 21.13
C ALA A 122 -3.04 7.68 22.56
N LEU A 123 -3.47 6.83 23.51
CA LEU A 123 -2.94 6.84 24.86
C LEU A 123 -1.44 6.51 24.86
N MET A 124 -1.06 5.45 24.18
CA MET A 124 0.34 5.01 24.08
C MET A 124 1.23 6.05 23.39
N ALA A 125 0.72 6.76 22.39
CA ALA A 125 1.45 7.83 21.71
C ALA A 125 1.66 9.07 22.58
N ARG A 126 0.83 9.27 23.64
CA ARG A 126 0.97 10.35 24.62
C ARG A 126 1.91 10.02 25.79
N ILE A 127 2.17 8.73 26.02
CA ILE A 127 3.04 8.28 27.10
C ILE A 127 4.47 8.18 26.60
N GLY A 128 5.34 9.09 27.02
CA GLY A 128 6.74 9.15 26.58
C GLY A 128 6.91 9.64 25.13
N ASP A 129 8.03 9.31 24.51
CA ASP A 129 8.28 9.70 23.11
C ASP A 129 7.36 8.92 22.15
N ARG A 130 6.54 9.62 21.40
CA ARG A 130 5.64 9.02 20.39
C ARG A 130 6.38 8.30 19.27
N ARG A 131 7.67 8.60 19.06
CA ARG A 131 8.53 7.98 18.06
C ARG A 131 9.09 6.63 18.52
N ARG A 132 8.91 6.23 19.80
CA ARG A 132 9.38 4.94 20.28
C ARG A 132 8.67 3.78 19.60
N PRO A 133 9.35 2.61 19.44
CA PRO A 133 8.76 1.43 18.78
C PRO A 133 7.48 0.96 19.49
N ALA A 134 6.45 0.62 18.71
CA ALA A 134 5.20 0.06 19.22
C ALA A 134 5.26 -1.45 19.46
N TRP A 135 6.21 -2.15 18.83
CA TRP A 135 6.47 -3.59 19.02
C TRP A 135 7.95 -3.90 18.91
N LYS A 136 8.34 -5.11 19.32
CA LYS A 136 9.73 -5.57 19.22
C LYS A 136 10.14 -5.75 17.75
N TRP A 137 11.34 -5.35 17.41
CA TRP A 137 11.87 -5.56 16.08
C TRP A 137 12.21 -7.04 15.85
N SER A 138 11.51 -7.67 14.92
CA SER A 138 11.67 -9.07 14.52
C SER A 138 12.36 -9.24 13.16
N GLU A 139 12.80 -8.15 12.53
CA GLU A 139 13.23 -8.14 11.13
C GLU A 139 14.59 -7.46 10.97
N LYS A 140 15.55 -7.83 11.81
CA LYS A 140 16.88 -7.22 11.77
C LYS A 140 17.62 -7.57 10.48
N PRO A 141 18.48 -6.67 9.94
CA PRO A 141 19.36 -6.98 8.83
C PRO A 141 20.22 -8.21 9.14
N GLY A 142 20.34 -9.13 8.15
CA GLY A 142 21.10 -10.37 8.32
C GLY A 142 20.37 -11.48 9.10
N GLU A 143 19.18 -11.21 9.66
CA GLU A 143 18.33 -12.25 10.27
C GLU A 143 17.20 -12.60 9.29
N VAL A 144 16.94 -13.90 9.12
CA VAL A 144 15.73 -14.36 8.44
C VAL A 144 14.58 -14.33 9.44
N PRO A 145 13.58 -13.43 9.28
CA PRO A 145 12.50 -13.32 10.25
C PRO A 145 11.66 -14.59 10.24
N ALA A 146 11.66 -15.32 11.35
CA ALA A 146 10.89 -16.56 11.45
C ALA A 146 9.39 -16.31 11.20
N GLY A 147 8.83 -17.01 10.20
CA GLY A 147 7.41 -16.96 9.88
C GLY A 147 6.92 -15.68 9.17
N ARG A 148 7.81 -14.78 8.75
CA ARG A 148 7.42 -13.61 7.96
C ARG A 148 6.92 -14.02 6.57
N ASP A 149 7.59 -14.98 5.93
CA ASP A 149 7.14 -15.61 4.69
C ASP A 149 5.69 -16.05 4.79
N LEU A 150 5.30 -16.67 5.92
CA LEU A 150 3.93 -17.12 6.19
C LEU A 150 2.88 -16.00 6.22
N LEU A 151 3.29 -14.76 6.28
CA LEU A 151 2.40 -13.59 6.24
C LEU A 151 2.34 -12.95 4.85
N LEU A 152 3.43 -13.06 4.09
CA LEU A 152 3.63 -12.25 2.88
C LEU A 152 3.29 -12.99 1.59
N THR A 153 3.89 -14.17 1.36
CA THR A 153 3.76 -14.92 0.10
C THR A 153 4.01 -16.41 0.29
N HIS A 154 3.46 -17.24 -0.59
CA HIS A 154 3.80 -18.65 -0.70
C HIS A 154 5.03 -18.88 -1.56
N ASP A 155 5.36 -17.93 -2.46
CA ASP A 155 6.50 -18.02 -3.35
C ASP A 155 7.82 -17.80 -2.61
N LYS A 156 8.58 -18.88 -2.46
CA LYS A 156 9.87 -18.86 -1.76
C LYS A 156 10.96 -18.16 -2.56
N GLY A 157 10.88 -18.17 -3.89
CA GLY A 157 11.83 -17.48 -4.75
C GLY A 157 11.72 -15.97 -4.62
N ARG A 158 10.49 -15.43 -4.71
CA ARG A 158 10.21 -14.00 -4.51
C ARG A 158 10.49 -13.55 -3.07
N TYR A 159 10.28 -14.45 -2.09
CA TYR A 159 10.69 -14.15 -0.72
C TYR A 159 12.22 -14.13 -0.56
N ALA A 160 12.93 -15.05 -1.21
CA ALA A 160 14.40 -15.06 -1.20
C ALA A 160 14.99 -13.80 -1.88
N ASP A 161 14.35 -13.29 -2.94
CA ASP A 161 14.70 -12.00 -3.56
C ASP A 161 14.60 -10.84 -2.55
N GLU A 162 13.53 -10.77 -1.75
CA GLU A 162 13.43 -9.77 -0.67
C GLU A 162 14.59 -9.90 0.33
N LEU A 163 14.95 -11.12 0.72
CA LEU A 163 16.05 -11.35 1.66
C LEU A 163 17.38 -10.91 1.05
N TRP A 164 17.59 -11.17 -0.24
CA TRP A 164 18.78 -10.71 -0.96
C TRP A 164 18.89 -9.18 -0.94
N TRP A 165 17.82 -8.45 -1.25
CA TRP A 165 17.79 -6.99 -1.17
C TRP A 165 18.10 -6.49 0.24
N ARG A 166 17.55 -7.10 1.27
CA ARG A 166 17.78 -6.75 2.68
C ARG A 166 19.24 -6.95 3.10
N GLU A 167 19.90 -7.96 2.57
CA GLU A 167 21.30 -8.23 2.84
C GLU A 167 22.24 -7.25 2.13
N HIS A 168 21.98 -6.98 0.84
CA HIS A 168 22.85 -6.15 0.00
C HIS A 168 22.57 -4.65 0.12
N ARG A 169 21.37 -4.29 0.56
CA ARG A 169 20.92 -2.90 0.74
C ARG A 169 20.24 -2.74 2.12
N PRO A 170 21.03 -2.83 3.23
CA PRO A 170 20.49 -2.80 4.58
C PRO A 170 19.74 -1.51 4.92
N GLU A 171 19.99 -0.42 4.20
CA GLU A 171 19.24 0.83 4.33
C GLU A 171 17.76 0.69 3.92
N LEU A 172 17.40 -0.30 3.10
CA LEU A 172 16.01 -0.57 2.73
C LEU A 172 15.23 -1.18 3.90
N VAL A 173 15.91 -1.81 4.86
CA VAL A 173 15.26 -2.51 5.96
C VAL A 173 14.70 -1.52 6.98
N MET A 174 13.41 -1.63 7.26
CA MET A 174 12.74 -0.86 8.29
C MET A 174 12.27 -1.77 9.43
N GLY A 175 12.41 -1.28 10.65
CA GLY A 175 11.97 -1.96 11.86
C GLY A 175 10.50 -1.71 12.19
N PRO A 176 10.12 -1.79 13.47
CA PRO A 176 8.75 -1.61 13.92
C PRO A 176 8.23 -0.20 13.61
N GLY A 177 6.90 -0.06 13.57
CA GLY A 177 6.27 1.25 13.60
C GLY A 177 6.35 1.86 14.98
N SER A 178 6.40 3.18 15.04
CA SER A 178 6.28 3.91 16.30
C SER A 178 4.83 3.96 16.79
N TRP A 179 4.62 4.26 18.06
CA TRP A 179 3.28 4.49 18.60
C TRP A 179 2.58 5.66 17.91
N GLY A 180 3.33 6.71 17.52
CA GLY A 180 2.81 7.79 16.71
C GLY A 180 2.32 7.34 15.34
N TRP A 181 3.10 6.47 14.66
CA TRP A 181 2.68 5.87 13.39
C TRP A 181 1.38 5.05 13.54
N VAL A 182 1.29 4.22 14.58
CA VAL A 182 0.09 3.37 14.82
C VAL A 182 -1.14 4.25 15.03
N GLU A 183 -1.03 5.27 15.86
CA GLU A 183 -2.12 6.21 16.13
C GLU A 183 -2.57 6.93 14.86
N ARG A 184 -1.62 7.48 14.08
CA ARG A 184 -1.91 8.15 12.80
C ARG A 184 -2.48 7.21 11.75
N ALA A 185 -2.08 5.93 11.74
CA ALA A 185 -2.66 4.93 10.84
C ALA A 185 -4.15 4.73 11.12
N TYR A 186 -4.55 4.58 12.40
CA TYR A 186 -5.96 4.49 12.76
C TYR A 186 -6.74 5.76 12.40
N ALA A 187 -6.20 6.94 12.71
CA ALA A 187 -6.82 8.21 12.35
C ALA A 187 -7.01 8.35 10.83
N SER A 188 -6.01 7.94 10.05
CA SER A 188 -6.06 7.96 8.59
C SER A 188 -7.09 6.99 8.01
N ILE A 189 -7.21 5.79 8.59
CA ILE A 189 -8.26 4.83 8.22
C ILE A 189 -9.65 5.42 8.51
N GLU A 190 -9.84 6.03 9.69
CA GLU A 190 -11.11 6.67 10.03
C GLU A 190 -11.47 7.81 9.08
N ALA A 191 -10.50 8.59 8.63
CA ALA A 191 -10.70 9.65 7.64
C ALA A 191 -11.22 9.12 6.29
N ILE A 192 -10.66 7.99 5.79
CA ILE A 192 -11.15 7.34 4.56
C ILE A 192 -12.60 6.84 4.74
N PHE A 193 -12.91 6.23 5.89
CA PHE A 193 -14.22 5.64 6.15
C PHE A 193 -15.26 6.64 6.64
N ALA A 194 -14.93 7.92 6.78
CA ALA A 194 -15.90 8.95 7.15
C ALA A 194 -17.08 8.97 6.16
N PRO A 195 -18.29 9.30 6.62
CA PRO A 195 -19.49 9.32 5.78
C PRO A 195 -19.31 10.16 4.51
N GLY A 196 -19.70 9.61 3.37
CA GLY A 196 -19.63 10.28 2.07
C GLY A 196 -18.26 10.31 1.40
N ARG A 197 -17.17 9.93 2.09
CA ARG A 197 -15.82 10.01 1.52
C ARG A 197 -15.58 9.00 0.39
N LEU A 198 -15.86 7.73 0.64
CA LEU A 198 -15.72 6.67 -0.37
C LEU A 198 -16.77 6.82 -1.47
N GLU A 199 -17.99 7.16 -1.12
CA GLU A 199 -19.10 7.36 -2.04
C GLU A 199 -18.87 8.53 -3.03
N ALA A 200 -18.04 9.49 -2.66
CA ALA A 200 -17.68 10.63 -3.52
C ALA A 200 -16.56 10.34 -4.52
N VAL A 201 -15.92 9.17 -4.46
CA VAL A 201 -14.87 8.77 -5.39
C VAL A 201 -15.50 8.34 -6.71
N THR A 202 -15.30 9.13 -7.77
CA THR A 202 -15.80 8.84 -9.12
C THR A 202 -14.76 8.11 -9.99
N VAL A 203 -13.50 8.08 -9.57
CA VAL A 203 -12.41 7.40 -10.27
C VAL A 203 -12.69 5.89 -10.29
N PRO A 204 -12.52 5.20 -11.43
CA PRO A 204 -12.52 3.74 -11.48
C PRO A 204 -11.47 3.13 -10.55
N VAL A 205 -11.83 2.11 -9.77
CA VAL A 205 -10.94 1.49 -8.79
C VAL A 205 -10.88 -0.02 -8.99
N CYS A 206 -9.69 -0.54 -9.25
CA CYS A 206 -9.40 -1.97 -9.24
C CYS A 206 -8.83 -2.36 -7.89
N VAL A 207 -9.40 -3.37 -7.24
CA VAL A 207 -8.93 -3.87 -5.95
C VAL A 207 -8.62 -5.34 -6.06
N VAL A 208 -7.42 -5.75 -5.63
CA VAL A 208 -7.08 -7.17 -5.44
C VAL A 208 -6.81 -7.42 -3.95
N ALA A 209 -7.41 -8.46 -3.37
CA ALA A 209 -7.32 -8.73 -1.94
C ALA A 209 -7.39 -10.22 -1.63
N SER A 210 -6.86 -10.63 -0.49
CA SER A 210 -6.97 -12.01 0.02
C SER A 210 -7.81 -12.06 1.29
N LYS A 211 -8.71 -13.04 1.36
CA LYS A 211 -9.49 -13.36 2.57
C LYS A 211 -8.62 -13.97 3.67
N ALA A 212 -7.48 -14.55 3.30
CA ALA A 212 -6.51 -15.17 4.20
C ALA A 212 -5.38 -14.21 4.61
N ASP A 213 -5.41 -12.95 4.18
CA ASP A 213 -4.47 -11.94 4.62
C ASP A 213 -4.47 -11.81 6.15
N ARG A 214 -3.28 -11.87 6.75
CA ARG A 214 -3.09 -11.82 8.20
C ARG A 214 -2.50 -10.49 8.68
N LEU A 215 -2.17 -9.58 7.76
CA LEU A 215 -1.65 -8.24 8.06
C LEU A 215 -2.75 -7.19 7.99
N VAL A 216 -3.58 -7.22 6.95
CA VAL A 216 -4.68 -6.28 6.77
C VAL A 216 -6.04 -6.99 6.80
N GLN A 217 -7.03 -6.29 7.28
CA GLN A 217 -8.37 -6.88 7.48
C GLN A 217 -9.15 -6.88 6.16
N TYR A 218 -9.35 -8.05 5.55
CA TYR A 218 -10.14 -8.21 4.32
C TYR A 218 -11.54 -7.57 4.40
N ARG A 219 -12.23 -7.68 5.55
CA ARG A 219 -13.57 -7.09 5.73
C ARG A 219 -13.59 -5.57 5.49
N ALA A 220 -12.54 -4.87 5.90
CA ALA A 220 -12.43 -3.43 5.67
C ALA A 220 -12.20 -3.12 4.18
N ILE A 221 -11.43 -3.95 3.47
CA ILE A 221 -11.22 -3.82 2.02
C ILE A 221 -12.54 -4.07 1.27
N ALA A 222 -13.26 -5.14 1.61
CA ALA A 222 -14.54 -5.46 1.00
C ALA A 222 -15.60 -4.39 1.29
N GLU A 223 -15.61 -3.80 2.50
CA GLU A 223 -16.47 -2.67 2.83
C GLU A 223 -16.16 -1.46 1.96
N ALA A 224 -14.88 -1.09 1.83
CA ALA A 224 -14.47 0.02 0.99
C ALA A 224 -14.85 -0.20 -0.47
N ALA A 225 -14.56 -1.37 -1.03
CA ALA A 225 -14.91 -1.73 -2.41
C ALA A 225 -16.43 -1.64 -2.66
N ARG A 226 -17.26 -2.04 -1.69
CA ARG A 226 -18.72 -1.93 -1.80
C ARG A 226 -19.23 -0.49 -1.74
N ARG A 227 -18.53 0.41 -1.04
CA ARG A 227 -18.89 1.82 -0.88
C ARG A 227 -18.38 2.70 -2.02
N LEU A 228 -17.33 2.29 -2.70
CA LEU A 228 -16.79 2.95 -3.89
C LEU A 228 -17.73 2.73 -5.08
N PRO A 229 -18.24 3.77 -5.76
CA PRO A 229 -19.24 3.62 -6.83
C PRO A 229 -18.74 2.81 -8.04
N ASN A 230 -17.46 2.92 -8.38
CA ASN A 230 -16.84 2.34 -9.57
C ASN A 230 -15.71 1.37 -9.21
N ALA A 231 -15.93 0.50 -8.23
CA ALA A 231 -14.91 -0.47 -7.81
C ALA A 231 -15.17 -1.87 -8.36
N GLU A 232 -14.10 -2.50 -8.86
CA GLU A 232 -14.03 -3.92 -9.17
C GLU A 232 -13.14 -4.61 -8.14
N LEU A 233 -13.58 -5.73 -7.55
CA LEU A 233 -12.84 -6.47 -6.54
C LEU A 233 -12.59 -7.90 -6.98
N LEU A 234 -11.31 -8.25 -7.17
CA LEU A 234 -10.87 -9.64 -7.23
C LEU A 234 -10.42 -10.09 -5.84
N ASN A 235 -11.00 -11.17 -5.35
CA ASN A 235 -10.59 -11.72 -4.06
C ASN A 235 -10.06 -13.15 -4.19
N PHE A 236 -9.01 -13.42 -3.40
CA PHE A 236 -8.39 -14.72 -3.23
C PHE A 236 -8.77 -15.34 -1.89
N GLY A 237 -8.63 -16.65 -1.77
CA GLY A 237 -8.77 -17.41 -0.54
C GLY A 237 -7.42 -17.67 0.13
N THR A 238 -7.22 -18.90 0.55
CA THR A 238 -5.99 -19.36 1.22
C THR A 238 -4.79 -19.51 0.27
N GLU A 239 -5.03 -19.47 -1.03
CA GLU A 239 -4.01 -19.52 -2.08
C GLU A 239 -3.18 -18.24 -2.20
N ALA A 240 -3.63 -17.14 -1.58
CA ALA A 240 -2.89 -15.88 -1.56
C ALA A 240 -2.73 -15.33 -0.14
N ARG A 241 -1.58 -14.76 0.14
CA ARG A 241 -1.27 -13.99 1.34
C ARG A 241 -1.32 -12.48 1.05
N HIS A 242 -0.56 -11.70 1.81
CA HIS A 242 -0.59 -10.24 1.72
C HIS A 242 -0.03 -9.67 0.41
N GLU A 243 1.09 -10.24 -0.09
CA GLU A 243 1.80 -9.74 -1.27
C GLU A 243 1.32 -10.42 -2.55
N ILE A 244 0.07 -10.20 -2.95
CA ILE A 244 -0.61 -10.89 -4.06
C ILE A 244 0.18 -10.80 -5.37
N LEU A 245 0.80 -9.66 -5.67
CA LEU A 245 1.63 -9.45 -6.87
C LEU A 245 3.03 -10.09 -6.76
N ARG A 246 3.31 -10.75 -5.66
CA ARG A 246 4.52 -11.53 -5.38
C ARG A 246 4.21 -12.96 -4.94
N GLU A 247 2.99 -13.41 -5.16
CA GLU A 247 2.57 -14.79 -4.92
C GLU A 247 3.09 -15.74 -6.02
N GLU A 248 2.87 -17.05 -5.82
CA GLU A 248 3.10 -18.04 -6.86
C GLU A 248 2.42 -17.65 -8.17
N ASP A 249 3.00 -18.02 -9.32
CA ASP A 249 2.57 -17.55 -10.64
C ASP A 249 1.07 -17.74 -10.88
N SER A 250 0.49 -18.85 -10.44
CA SER A 250 -0.96 -19.12 -10.58
C SER A 250 -1.86 -18.07 -9.96
N VAL A 251 -1.43 -17.43 -8.87
CA VAL A 251 -2.13 -16.35 -8.18
C VAL A 251 -1.75 -15.00 -8.77
N ARG A 252 -0.44 -14.78 -8.93
CA ARG A 252 0.10 -13.54 -9.48
C ARG A 252 -0.43 -13.24 -10.88
N ASP A 253 -0.36 -14.22 -11.79
CA ASP A 253 -0.79 -14.03 -13.17
C ASP A 253 -2.29 -13.77 -13.27
N ARG A 254 -3.09 -14.42 -12.42
CA ARG A 254 -4.53 -14.14 -12.33
C ARG A 254 -4.81 -12.73 -11.81
N ALA A 255 -4.01 -12.24 -10.85
CA ALA A 255 -4.14 -10.88 -10.35
C ALA A 255 -3.72 -9.86 -11.43
N LEU A 256 -2.61 -10.09 -12.12
CA LEU A 256 -2.14 -9.24 -13.21
C LEU A 256 -3.14 -9.22 -14.36
N ALA A 257 -3.63 -10.37 -14.82
CA ALA A 257 -4.63 -10.43 -15.89
C ALA A 257 -5.91 -9.65 -15.55
N PHE A 258 -6.34 -9.67 -14.28
CA PHE A 258 -7.49 -8.88 -13.83
C PHE A 258 -7.20 -7.38 -13.85
N ILE A 259 -6.01 -6.97 -13.38
CA ILE A 259 -5.57 -5.58 -13.40
C ILE A 259 -5.40 -5.09 -14.84
N ASP A 260 -4.72 -5.86 -15.69
CA ASP A 260 -4.46 -5.50 -17.09
C ASP A 260 -5.77 -5.32 -17.87
N GLY A 261 -6.72 -6.24 -17.72
CA GLY A 261 -8.04 -6.11 -18.34
C GLY A 261 -8.83 -4.89 -17.84
N PHE A 262 -8.65 -4.48 -16.59
CA PHE A 262 -9.19 -3.22 -16.07
C PHE A 262 -8.49 -2.01 -16.70
N LEU A 263 -7.17 -2.00 -16.78
CA LEU A 263 -6.38 -0.91 -17.37
C LEU A 263 -6.66 -0.73 -18.86
N ASP A 264 -6.83 -1.81 -19.60
CA ASP A 264 -7.18 -1.77 -21.02
C ASP A 264 -8.53 -1.08 -21.27
N ARG A 265 -9.53 -1.35 -20.41
CA ARG A 265 -10.82 -0.65 -20.47
C ARG A 265 -10.70 0.86 -20.21
N VAL A 266 -9.88 1.25 -19.25
CA VAL A 266 -9.63 2.65 -18.93
C VAL A 266 -8.91 3.36 -20.09
N ALA A 267 -7.86 2.74 -20.64
CA ALA A 267 -7.13 3.28 -21.77
C ALA A 267 -8.02 3.48 -23.01
N SER A 268 -8.89 2.50 -23.29
CA SER A 268 -9.83 2.58 -24.42
C SER A 268 -10.87 3.69 -24.29
N GLN A 269 -11.30 4.01 -23.07
CA GLN A 269 -12.26 5.10 -22.81
C GLN A 269 -11.61 6.49 -22.96
N GLY A 270 -10.31 6.62 -22.61
CA GLY A 270 -9.55 7.86 -22.75
C GLY A 270 -9.33 8.29 -24.21
N THR A 271 -9.18 7.33 -25.12
CA THR A 271 -9.00 7.60 -26.57
C THR A 271 -10.28 8.00 -27.30
N GLY A 272 -11.46 7.70 -26.71
CA GLY A 272 -12.77 8.02 -27.31
C GLY A 272 -13.29 9.44 -27.06
N GLN A 273 -12.64 10.24 -26.20
CA GLN A 273 -13.09 11.61 -25.89
C GLN A 273 -12.31 12.71 -26.66
N GLY A 274 -11.48 12.32 -27.61
CA GLY A 274 -10.60 13.21 -28.38
C GLY A 274 -11.10 13.53 -29.81
N HIS A 275 -12.42 13.49 -30.08
CA HIS A 275 -12.99 13.90 -31.36
C HIS A 275 -14.07 14.95 -31.20
#